data_a70babe8567107d522d322d66b94e82a
#
_entry.id   a70babe8567107d522d322d66b94e82a
#
_cell.length_a   1.000
_cell.length_b   1.000
_cell.length_c   1.000
_cell.angle_alpha   90.00
_cell.angle_beta   90.00
_cell.angle_gamma   90.00
#
_symmetry.space_group_name_H-M   'P 1'
#
loop_
_entity.id
_entity.type
_entity.pdbx_description
1 polymer ?
#
loop_
_entity_poly.entity_id
_entity_poly.type
_entity_poly.pdbx_seq_one_letter_code
_entity_poly.pdbx_strand_id
1 'polypeptide(L)'
;VTISTWTAAGADLEFAMGFVLDGRVRAARWLVDFSFPQRQPAYFALLVDRFGAESVRATANHAKFVTIRNDEWNLVLRTSMNLNLNRRLENVEISDDGEMADYLGAVVDELFAASTGEECVAARPSRNRGLIDGLGRVSDAAEVAASFQEAGPMGRDLRRVGVSWD
;
A
#
# COMPACT_ATOMS: atom_id res chain seq x y z
N VAL A 1 9.79 0.06 5.47
CA VAL A 1 8.91 -0.59 4.49
C VAL A 1 7.47 -0.20 4.76
N THR A 2 6.69 0.10 3.72
CA THR A 2 5.24 0.25 3.81
C THR A 2 4.57 -0.79 2.93
N ILE A 3 3.56 -1.46 3.46
CA ILE A 3 2.84 -2.53 2.77
C ILE A 3 1.36 -2.16 2.75
N SER A 4 0.80 -2.01 1.55
CA SER A 4 -0.63 -1.81 1.31
C SER A 4 -1.22 -3.04 0.66
N THR A 5 -2.27 -3.59 1.26
CA THR A 5 -2.95 -4.79 0.76
C THR A 5 -4.40 -4.85 1.23
N TRP A 6 -5.27 -5.47 0.45
CA TRP A 6 -6.65 -5.70 0.88
C TRP A 6 -6.74 -6.77 1.98
N THR A 7 -5.86 -7.78 1.94
CA THR A 7 -5.80 -8.89 2.89
C THR A 7 -4.41 -9.53 2.88
N ALA A 8 -4.05 -10.23 3.95
CA ALA A 8 -2.81 -11.00 4.07
C ALA A 8 -3.09 -12.37 4.67
N ALA A 9 -2.30 -13.38 4.30
CA ALA A 9 -2.34 -14.71 4.89
C ALA A 9 -1.26 -14.88 5.98
N GLY A 10 -1.46 -15.84 6.88
CA GLY A 10 -0.54 -16.07 7.99
C GLY A 10 0.89 -16.36 7.54
N ALA A 11 1.08 -17.18 6.50
CA ALA A 11 2.41 -17.52 6.00
C ALA A 11 3.16 -16.28 5.46
N ASP A 12 2.46 -15.34 4.79
CA ASP A 12 3.07 -14.12 4.27
C ASP A 12 3.43 -13.15 5.41
N LEU A 13 2.61 -13.10 6.47
CA LEU A 13 2.89 -12.30 7.67
C LEU A 13 4.11 -12.84 8.43
N GLU A 14 4.22 -14.15 8.60
CA GLU A 14 5.39 -14.78 9.25
C GLU A 14 6.66 -14.57 8.42
N PHE A 15 6.56 -14.64 7.10
CA PHE A 15 7.69 -14.38 6.22
C PHE A 15 8.14 -12.91 6.32
N ALA A 16 7.21 -11.96 6.28
CA ALA A 16 7.51 -10.53 6.45
C ALA A 16 8.12 -10.23 7.82
N MET A 17 7.63 -10.89 8.89
CA MET A 17 8.18 -10.76 10.23
C MET A 17 9.62 -11.27 10.31
N GLY A 18 9.98 -12.31 9.55
CA GLY A 18 11.35 -12.79 9.46
C GLY A 18 12.34 -11.71 9.06
N PHE A 19 12.00 -10.84 8.11
CA PHE A 19 12.84 -9.70 7.70
C PHE A 19 13.01 -8.63 8.77
N VAL A 20 12.04 -8.47 9.66
CA VAL A 20 12.14 -7.56 10.80
C VAL A 20 13.02 -8.17 11.89
N LEU A 21 12.84 -9.44 12.19
CA LEU A 21 13.59 -10.14 13.24
C LEU A 21 15.09 -10.29 12.91
N ASP A 22 15.43 -10.50 11.65
CA ASP A 22 16.84 -10.59 11.23
C ASP A 22 17.48 -9.21 10.92
N GLY A 23 16.75 -8.11 11.18
CA GLY A 23 17.24 -6.74 11.09
C GLY A 23 17.33 -6.19 9.67
N ARG A 24 16.90 -6.92 8.64
CA ARG A 24 16.86 -6.43 7.25
C ARG A 24 15.81 -5.34 7.05
N VAL A 25 14.72 -5.39 7.82
CA VAL A 25 13.67 -4.35 7.85
C VAL A 25 13.64 -3.74 9.23
N ARG A 26 13.93 -2.44 9.34
CA ARG A 26 13.95 -1.72 10.62
C ARG A 26 12.55 -1.37 11.11
N ALA A 27 11.65 -1.06 10.19
CA ALA A 27 10.26 -0.71 10.49
C ALA A 27 9.36 -1.14 9.34
N ALA A 28 8.17 -1.66 9.68
CA ALA A 28 7.14 -2.00 8.72
C ALA A 28 5.83 -1.31 9.10
N ARG A 29 5.15 -0.69 8.13
CA ARG A 29 3.82 -0.12 8.26
C ARG A 29 2.86 -0.86 7.35
N TRP A 30 1.66 -1.11 7.85
CA TRP A 30 0.63 -1.88 7.17
C TRP A 30 -0.62 -1.04 6.96
N LEU A 31 -1.03 -0.92 5.71
CA LEU A 31 -2.31 -0.34 5.33
C LEU A 31 -3.20 -1.44 4.77
N VAL A 32 -4.26 -1.78 5.49
CA VAL A 32 -5.16 -2.87 5.14
C VAL A 32 -6.59 -2.38 4.92
N ASP A 33 -7.40 -3.21 4.27
CA ASP A 33 -8.82 -2.90 4.10
C ASP A 33 -9.58 -3.01 5.42
N PHE A 34 -10.52 -2.10 5.67
CA PHE A 34 -11.35 -2.05 6.88
C PHE A 34 -12.17 -3.32 7.10
N SER A 35 -12.45 -4.08 6.04
CA SER A 35 -13.19 -5.34 6.14
C SER A 35 -12.29 -6.52 6.56
N PHE A 36 -10.96 -6.37 6.50
CA PHE A 36 -10.03 -7.45 6.82
C PHE A 36 -10.18 -7.97 8.25
N PRO A 37 -10.28 -7.11 9.30
CA PRO A 37 -10.53 -7.57 10.68
C PRO A 37 -11.78 -8.42 10.85
N GLN A 38 -12.81 -8.19 10.03
CA GLN A 38 -14.08 -8.91 10.12
C GLN A 38 -14.08 -10.21 9.32
N ARG A 39 -13.46 -10.17 8.12
CA ARG A 39 -13.43 -11.34 7.23
C ARG A 39 -12.43 -12.39 7.68
N GLN A 40 -11.32 -11.96 8.27
CA GLN A 40 -10.21 -12.83 8.66
C GLN A 40 -9.63 -12.40 10.02
N PRO A 41 -10.42 -12.46 11.10
CA PRO A 41 -10.03 -11.92 12.40
C PRO A 41 -8.75 -12.56 12.96
N ALA A 42 -8.51 -13.85 12.72
CA ALA A 42 -7.32 -14.53 13.19
C ALA A 42 -6.04 -13.98 12.51
N TYR A 43 -6.07 -13.73 11.21
CA TYR A 43 -4.92 -13.16 10.50
C TYR A 43 -4.71 -11.67 10.84
N PHE A 44 -5.80 -10.93 11.07
CA PHE A 44 -5.67 -9.57 11.53
C PHE A 44 -5.08 -9.49 12.95
N ALA A 45 -5.51 -10.36 13.85
CA ALA A 45 -4.94 -10.46 15.18
C ALA A 45 -3.44 -10.85 15.13
N LEU A 46 -3.07 -11.78 14.25
CA LEU A 46 -1.67 -12.14 14.02
C LEU A 46 -0.85 -10.95 13.50
N LEU A 47 -1.39 -10.19 12.56
CA LEU A 47 -0.75 -8.98 12.04
C LEU A 47 -0.45 -7.97 13.18
N VAL A 48 -1.45 -7.69 14.02
CA VAL A 48 -1.32 -6.78 15.15
C VAL A 48 -0.36 -7.33 16.21
N ASP A 49 -0.40 -8.62 16.49
CA ASP A 49 0.51 -9.29 17.44
C ASP A 49 1.98 -9.20 16.99
N ARG A 50 2.23 -9.41 15.71
CA ARG A 50 3.59 -9.42 15.15
C ARG A 50 4.19 -8.03 14.94
N PHE A 51 3.40 -7.06 14.50
CA PHE A 51 3.90 -5.74 14.09
C PHE A 51 3.49 -4.61 15.04
N GLY A 52 2.62 -4.86 16.00
CA GLY A 52 2.06 -3.87 16.91
C GLY A 52 0.91 -3.06 16.28
N ALA A 53 -0.05 -2.67 17.10
CA ALA A 53 -1.23 -1.90 16.65
C ALA A 53 -0.85 -0.58 15.97
N GLU A 54 0.18 0.11 16.47
CA GLU A 54 0.64 1.39 15.91
C GLU A 54 1.24 1.26 14.50
N SER A 55 1.65 0.07 14.10
CA SER A 55 2.15 -0.21 12.75
C SER A 55 1.05 -0.54 11.74
N VAL A 56 -0.22 -0.56 12.16
CA VAL A 56 -1.35 -1.00 11.32
C VAL A 56 -2.40 0.09 11.23
N ARG A 57 -2.88 0.35 10.01
CA ARG A 57 -4.09 1.17 9.76
C ARG A 57 -5.05 0.39 8.87
N ALA A 58 -6.32 0.38 9.28
CA ALA A 58 -7.41 -0.23 8.53
C ALA A 58 -8.31 0.87 7.96
N THR A 59 -8.40 0.96 6.65
CA THR A 59 -9.18 1.97 5.93
C THR A 59 -9.84 1.36 4.70
N ALA A 60 -10.71 2.07 3.97
CA ALA A 60 -11.26 1.55 2.72
C ALA A 60 -10.14 1.46 1.67
N ASN A 61 -9.35 0.40 1.72
CA ASN A 61 -8.15 0.21 0.93
C ASN A 61 -8.28 -0.99 0.00
N HIS A 62 -8.10 -0.75 -1.29
CA HIS A 62 -7.95 -1.81 -2.29
C HIS A 62 -6.64 -1.70 -3.07
N ALA A 63 -5.80 -0.71 -2.75
CA ALA A 63 -4.48 -0.57 -3.35
C ALA A 63 -3.53 -1.67 -2.85
N LYS A 64 -2.73 -2.20 -3.77
CA LYS A 64 -1.69 -3.18 -3.45
C LYS A 64 -0.36 -2.62 -3.93
N PHE A 65 0.43 -2.21 -2.95
CA PHE A 65 1.79 -1.76 -3.21
C PHE A 65 2.70 -2.08 -2.01
N VAL A 66 3.98 -2.12 -2.28
CA VAL A 66 5.03 -2.13 -1.26
C VAL A 66 6.02 -1.03 -1.59
N THR A 67 6.37 -0.20 -0.61
CA THR A 67 7.52 0.71 -0.74
C THR A 67 8.64 0.24 0.17
N ILE A 68 9.84 0.17 -0.37
CA ILE A 68 11.07 -0.16 0.37
C ILE A 68 12.03 1.02 0.19
N ARG A 69 12.36 1.65 1.31
CA ARG A 69 13.24 2.82 1.30
C ARG A 69 14.45 2.59 2.22
N ASN A 70 15.60 2.94 1.71
CA ASN A 70 16.87 3.01 2.45
C ASN A 70 17.76 4.12 1.85
N ASP A 71 19.03 4.14 2.20
CA ASP A 71 19.98 5.16 1.74
C ASP A 71 20.33 5.05 0.24
N GLU A 72 20.05 3.91 -0.40
CA GLU A 72 20.37 3.64 -1.79
C GLU A 72 19.16 3.56 -2.71
N TRP A 73 18.00 3.08 -2.19
CA TRP A 73 16.85 2.68 -3.00
C TRP A 73 15.54 3.28 -2.51
N ASN A 74 14.70 3.66 -3.46
CA ASN A 74 13.30 4.03 -3.25
C ASN A 74 12.40 3.12 -4.10
N LEU A 75 12.41 1.83 -3.77
CA LEU A 75 11.68 0.83 -4.54
C LEU A 75 10.17 0.94 -4.30
N VAL A 76 9.43 0.94 -5.39
CA VAL A 76 7.97 0.85 -5.41
C VAL A 76 7.58 -0.41 -6.16
N LEU A 77 6.91 -1.32 -5.47
CA LEU A 77 6.27 -2.49 -6.05
C LEU A 77 4.77 -2.23 -6.10
N ARG A 78 4.17 -2.32 -7.27
CA ARG A 78 2.72 -2.25 -7.50
C ARG A 78 2.24 -3.58 -8.03
N THR A 79 1.08 -4.04 -7.57
CA THR A 79 0.55 -5.33 -7.99
C THR A 79 -0.97 -5.38 -7.91
N SER A 80 -1.57 -6.28 -8.66
CA SER A 80 -2.98 -6.67 -8.49
C SER A 80 -3.17 -7.72 -7.39
N MET A 81 -2.07 -8.37 -6.97
CA MET A 81 -2.06 -9.46 -6.00
C MET A 81 -2.23 -8.97 -4.56
N ASN A 82 -3.08 -9.64 -3.80
CA ASN A 82 -3.08 -9.51 -2.34
C ASN A 82 -1.97 -10.41 -1.74
N LEU A 83 -1.58 -10.13 -0.50
CA LEU A 83 -0.67 -10.99 0.26
C LEU A 83 -1.39 -12.25 0.77
N ASN A 84 -1.84 -13.07 -0.15
CA ASN A 84 -2.42 -14.38 0.10
C ASN A 84 -2.22 -15.28 -1.11
N LEU A 85 -2.13 -16.58 -0.88
CA LEU A 85 -2.00 -17.55 -1.97
C LEU A 85 -3.24 -17.49 -2.87
N ASN A 86 -3.07 -17.01 -4.08
CA ASN A 86 -4.11 -16.90 -5.08
C ASN A 86 -3.63 -17.52 -6.40
N ARG A 87 -4.38 -18.49 -6.92
CA ARG A 87 -4.06 -19.15 -8.21
C ARG A 87 -4.65 -18.35 -9.37
N ARG A 88 -4.25 -17.12 -9.54
CA ARG A 88 -4.68 -16.23 -10.63
C ARG A 88 -3.46 -15.65 -11.33
N LEU A 89 -3.64 -15.25 -12.57
CA LEU A 89 -2.68 -14.41 -13.25
C LEU A 89 -2.74 -13.02 -12.62
N GLU A 90 -1.61 -12.53 -12.12
CA GLU A 90 -1.50 -11.26 -11.44
C GLU A 90 -0.43 -10.39 -12.09
N ASN A 91 -0.63 -9.08 -12.00
CA ASN A 91 0.33 -8.10 -12.48
C ASN A 91 1.30 -7.74 -11.34
N VAL A 92 2.58 -7.63 -11.65
CA VAL A 92 3.62 -7.12 -10.73
C VAL A 92 4.52 -6.16 -11.49
N GLU A 93 4.71 -4.98 -10.95
CA GLU A 93 5.61 -3.95 -11.45
C GLU A 93 6.52 -3.50 -10.32
N ILE A 94 7.83 -3.40 -10.58
CA ILE A 94 8.83 -2.92 -9.63
C ILE A 94 9.60 -1.80 -10.31
N SER A 95 9.74 -0.65 -9.63
CA SER A 95 10.53 0.49 -10.08
C SER A 95 11.36 1.05 -8.92
N ASP A 96 12.50 1.64 -9.23
CA ASP A 96 13.20 2.56 -8.35
C ASP A 96 12.70 3.96 -8.70
N ASP A 97 11.78 4.50 -7.90
CA ASP A 97 11.03 5.70 -8.20
C ASP A 97 10.81 6.51 -6.90
N GLY A 98 11.70 7.50 -6.71
CA GLY A 98 11.66 8.35 -5.53
C GLY A 98 10.40 9.22 -5.45
N GLU A 99 9.91 9.74 -6.57
CA GLU A 99 8.72 10.61 -6.58
C GLU A 99 7.46 9.82 -6.22
N MET A 100 7.30 8.64 -6.79
CA MET A 100 6.18 7.75 -6.46
C MET A 100 6.28 7.25 -5.01
N ALA A 101 7.49 6.92 -4.53
CA ALA A 101 7.71 6.50 -3.15
C ALA A 101 7.37 7.62 -2.16
N ASP A 102 7.70 8.88 -2.49
CA ASP A 102 7.37 10.06 -1.69
C ASP A 102 5.86 10.33 -1.68
N TYR A 103 5.22 10.27 -2.84
CA TYR A 103 3.77 10.42 -2.96
C TYR A 103 3.01 9.38 -2.13
N LEU A 104 3.32 8.10 -2.31
CA LEU A 104 2.69 7.03 -1.55
C LEU A 104 3.00 7.14 -0.04
N GLY A 105 4.22 7.57 0.29
CA GLY A 105 4.64 7.85 1.66
C GLY A 105 3.79 8.93 2.32
N ALA A 106 3.59 10.05 1.63
CA ALA A 106 2.77 11.17 2.13
C ALA A 106 1.31 10.75 2.37
N VAL A 107 0.69 10.03 1.42
CA VAL A 107 -0.67 9.49 1.60
C VAL A 107 -0.76 8.57 2.83
N VAL A 108 0.22 7.70 3.03
CA VAL A 108 0.25 6.80 4.19
C VAL A 108 0.47 7.58 5.48
N ASP A 109 1.35 8.59 5.48
CA ASP A 109 1.61 9.44 6.65
C ASP A 109 0.34 10.19 7.08
N GLU A 110 -0.44 10.73 6.15
CA GLU A 110 -1.74 11.34 6.45
C GLU A 110 -2.73 10.35 7.08
N LEU A 111 -2.82 9.13 6.55
CA LEU A 111 -3.68 8.08 7.12
C LEU A 111 -3.24 7.67 8.52
N PHE A 112 -1.93 7.60 8.76
CA PHE A 112 -1.38 7.27 10.06
C PHE A 112 -1.56 8.40 11.08
N ALA A 113 -1.50 9.66 10.65
CA ALA A 113 -1.75 10.82 11.48
C ALA A 113 -3.23 11.01 11.84
N ALA A 114 -4.14 10.58 10.95
CA ALA A 114 -5.58 10.77 11.12
C ALA A 114 -6.24 9.79 12.11
N SER A 115 -5.56 8.70 12.50
CA SER A 115 -6.09 7.69 13.43
C SER A 115 -4.97 6.99 14.18
N THR A 116 -5.28 6.47 15.37
CA THR A 116 -4.37 5.60 16.11
C THR A 116 -4.52 4.13 15.69
N GLY A 117 -3.52 3.30 15.98
CA GLY A 117 -3.62 1.86 15.75
C GLY A 117 -4.73 1.22 16.58
N GLU A 118 -4.89 1.65 17.83
CA GLU A 118 -5.95 1.17 18.71
C GLU A 118 -7.35 1.49 18.18
N GLU A 119 -7.56 2.70 17.66
CA GLU A 119 -8.81 3.08 17.00
C GLU A 119 -9.11 2.22 15.78
N CYS A 120 -8.10 1.92 14.98
CA CYS A 120 -8.23 1.04 13.81
C CYS A 120 -8.58 -0.40 14.18
N VAL A 121 -7.99 -0.92 15.25
CA VAL A 121 -8.28 -2.26 15.77
C VAL A 121 -9.67 -2.33 16.41
N ALA A 122 -10.12 -1.27 17.08
CA ALA A 122 -11.41 -1.18 17.76
C ALA A 122 -12.57 -0.74 16.83
N ALA A 123 -12.29 -0.13 15.68
CA ALA A 123 -13.29 0.53 14.85
C ALA A 123 -14.23 -0.45 14.14
N ARG A 124 -15.53 -0.17 14.26
CA ARG A 124 -16.53 -0.71 13.34
C ARG A 124 -16.42 -0.02 11.97
N PRO A 125 -16.73 -0.70 10.83
CA PRO A 125 -16.46 -0.25 9.46
C PRO A 125 -16.98 1.12 9.04
N SER A 126 -17.95 1.67 9.76
CA SER A 126 -18.64 2.90 9.37
C SER A 126 -17.87 4.21 9.64
N ARG A 127 -16.82 4.17 10.48
CA ARG A 127 -16.09 5.39 10.87
C ARG A 127 -15.02 5.86 9.89
N ASN A 128 -14.44 4.94 9.13
CA ASN A 128 -13.32 5.28 8.22
C ASN A 128 -13.77 5.76 6.83
N ARG A 129 -15.07 5.72 6.52
CA ARG A 129 -15.59 6.27 5.26
C ARG A 129 -15.32 7.77 5.10
N GLY A 130 -15.42 8.53 6.20
CA GLY A 130 -15.17 9.98 6.17
C GLY A 130 -13.70 10.36 5.87
N LEU A 131 -12.75 9.52 6.23
CA LEU A 131 -11.32 9.73 5.93
C LEU A 131 -11.03 9.64 4.42
N ILE A 132 -11.65 8.67 3.76
CA ILE A 132 -11.48 8.47 2.32
C ILE A 132 -12.26 9.49 1.51
N ASP A 133 -13.45 9.86 1.98
CA ASP A 133 -14.20 10.98 1.40
C ASP A 133 -13.42 12.29 1.51
N GLY A 134 -12.53 12.43 2.51
CA GLY A 134 -11.56 13.51 2.66
C GLY A 134 -10.37 13.42 1.68
N LEU A 135 -9.80 12.24 1.50
CA LEU A 135 -8.72 11.96 0.55
C LEU A 135 -9.19 12.01 -0.91
N GLY A 136 -10.44 11.58 -1.18
CA GLY A 136 -11.05 11.64 -2.51
C GLY A 136 -11.34 13.06 -3.02
N ARG A 137 -11.12 14.08 -2.19
CA ARG A 137 -11.14 15.48 -2.60
C ARG A 137 -9.76 16.00 -3.04
N VAL A 138 -8.72 15.22 -2.86
CA VAL A 138 -7.42 15.47 -3.47
C VAL A 138 -7.51 15.02 -4.92
N SER A 139 -7.94 15.92 -5.75
CA SER A 139 -7.96 15.92 -7.19
C SER A 139 -9.35 15.80 -7.78
N ASP A 140 -9.89 16.89 -8.14
CA ASP A 140 -10.60 16.98 -9.40
C ASP A 140 -9.78 16.23 -10.45
N ALA A 141 -10.35 15.20 -11.07
CA ALA A 141 -9.67 14.42 -12.10
C ALA A 141 -9.09 15.32 -13.23
N ALA A 142 -9.58 16.55 -13.34
CA ALA A 142 -9.07 17.61 -14.18
C ALA A 142 -7.71 18.18 -13.73
N GLU A 143 -7.45 18.31 -12.42
CA GLU A 143 -6.14 18.78 -11.90
C GLU A 143 -5.05 17.73 -12.07
N VAL A 144 -5.37 16.44 -11.83
CA VAL A 144 -4.43 15.34 -12.10
C VAL A 144 -4.14 15.22 -13.59
N ALA A 145 -5.15 15.33 -14.44
CA ALA A 145 -4.96 15.32 -15.89
C ALA A 145 -4.13 16.52 -16.38
N ALA A 146 -4.30 17.70 -15.76
CA ALA A 146 -3.50 18.89 -16.07
C ALA A 146 -2.04 18.72 -15.64
N SER A 147 -1.77 18.17 -14.45
CA SER A 147 -0.40 17.92 -13.99
C SER A 147 0.34 16.89 -14.86
N PHE A 148 -0.35 15.87 -15.39
CA PHE A 148 0.22 14.94 -16.37
C PHE A 148 0.45 15.57 -17.74
N GLN A 149 -0.30 16.64 -18.13
CA GLN A 149 -0.09 17.39 -19.36
C GLN A 149 1.07 18.39 -19.25
N GLU A 150 1.31 18.97 -18.08
CA GLU A 150 2.42 19.88 -17.81
C GLU A 150 3.77 19.16 -17.61
N ALA A 151 3.76 17.89 -17.20
CA ALA A 151 4.96 17.08 -16.96
C ALA A 151 5.74 16.70 -18.23
N GLY A 152 5.47 17.32 -19.38
CA GLY A 152 6.29 17.25 -20.58
C GLY A 152 6.34 15.85 -21.27
N PRO A 153 7.16 15.68 -22.30
CA PRO A 153 6.99 14.64 -23.34
C PRO A 153 7.37 13.19 -22.97
N MET A 154 7.42 12.82 -21.70
CA MET A 154 7.68 11.42 -21.30
C MET A 154 6.57 10.45 -21.75
N GLY A 155 5.37 10.95 -22.05
CA GLY A 155 4.25 10.13 -22.53
C GLY A 155 4.33 9.71 -24.02
N ARG A 156 5.32 10.20 -24.78
CA ARG A 156 5.41 9.91 -26.23
C ARG A 156 6.43 8.85 -26.61
N ASP A 157 7.28 8.42 -25.71
CA ASP A 157 8.37 7.49 -26.05
C ASP A 157 8.03 6.01 -25.88
N LEU A 158 6.88 5.68 -25.26
CA LEU A 158 6.41 4.30 -25.13
C LEU A 158 5.99 3.67 -26.47
N ARG A 159 5.86 4.44 -27.56
CA ARG A 159 5.61 3.91 -28.90
C ARG A 159 6.87 3.48 -29.66
N ARG A 160 8.06 3.68 -29.06
CA ARG A 160 9.34 3.31 -29.69
C ARG A 160 9.90 1.96 -29.25
N VAL A 161 9.35 1.37 -28.22
CA VAL A 161 9.67 -0.02 -27.89
C VAL A 161 8.70 -0.90 -28.68
N GLY A 162 9.08 -1.23 -29.91
CA GLY A 162 8.34 -2.12 -30.78
C GLY A 162 8.25 -3.52 -30.19
N VAL A 163 7.26 -3.75 -29.36
CA VAL A 163 6.79 -5.09 -29.02
C VAL A 163 5.57 -5.35 -29.88
N SER A 164 5.76 -6.04 -31.02
CA SER A 164 4.66 -6.64 -31.77
C SER A 164 4.24 -7.91 -31.03
N TRP A 165 2.99 -8.00 -30.72
CA TRP A 165 2.35 -9.24 -30.26
C TRP A 165 1.79 -9.91 -31.50
N ASP A 166 2.55 -10.85 -32.09
CA ASP A 166 2.05 -11.85 -33.01
C ASP A 166 1.62 -13.10 -32.24
#